data_55ed4aae2c08a1c768323d8de85b13f1
#
_entry.id   55ed4aae2c08a1c768323d8de85b13f1
#
_cell.length_a   1.000
_cell.length_b   1.000
_cell.length_c   1.000
_cell.angle_alpha   90.00
_cell.angle_beta   90.00
_cell.angle_gamma   90.00
#
_symmetry.space_group_name_H-M   'P 1'
#
loop_
_entity.id
_entity.type
_entity.pdbx_description
1 polymer ?
#
loop_
_entity_poly.entity_id
_entity_poly.type
_entity_poly.pdbx_seq_one_letter_code
_entity_poly.pdbx_strand_id
1 'polypeptide(L)'
;MKKTPRYIMFALLYFSQGSIMAYFTALNALYLRSFGLGMARVGIIGTIGLIPFVLKIFIGMLSDKVNFFGLGFRKPYIILGLTIQAVCLLAVPLLDPGQHFMLYALLAFVMMMGMALYDTCTDGLALDSTPEEEEGIIQGFMVGGRAAGMVITSSLLGLVVQHISWPAGFILLAAITLLPLPLVLKNKEAKRAANARFEWGAFKSFKQSHVIALGVLGALYSLIINGANQLVNPFLTDRFSINLATAGYIAAVLGLGTMAGGLIGGRITDQIGQKRSVQAAAVASLIGVGVLPLTAAQWMAWLLVFIFGFSFGFYETIYFAISMRITDGRIAATMFSILMAVANIGTGIGLALTGFLSDLAGFTTTFFILAALNFLALPLIRVIFIKEA
;
A
#
# COMPACT_ATOMS: atom_id res chain seq x y z
N MET A 1 21.02 -9.86 17.68
CA MET A 1 20.34 -11.14 17.29
C MET A 1 21.21 -11.86 16.28
N LYS A 2 21.19 -13.22 16.18
CA LYS A 2 21.85 -13.96 15.09
C LYS A 2 21.22 -13.55 13.74
N LYS A 3 21.94 -13.69 12.61
CA LYS A 3 21.48 -13.25 11.25
C LYS A 3 20.11 -13.82 10.88
N THR A 4 19.96 -15.15 10.90
CA THR A 4 18.73 -15.84 10.46
C THR A 4 17.45 -15.38 11.22
N PRO A 5 17.39 -15.36 12.57
CA PRO A 5 16.22 -14.86 13.27
C PRO A 5 15.89 -13.38 12.97
N ARG A 6 16.90 -12.56 12.66
CA ARG A 6 16.70 -11.15 12.25
C ARG A 6 16.01 -11.05 10.90
N TYR A 7 16.46 -11.80 9.90
CA TYR A 7 15.84 -11.84 8.57
C TYR A 7 14.40 -12.35 8.63
N ILE A 8 14.16 -13.42 9.40
CA ILE A 8 12.79 -13.96 9.59
C ILE A 8 11.89 -12.93 10.29
N MET A 9 12.39 -12.21 11.29
CA MET A 9 11.61 -11.17 11.98
C MET A 9 11.14 -10.09 11.00
N PHE A 10 12.04 -9.55 10.16
CA PHE A 10 11.67 -8.54 9.19
C PHE A 10 10.74 -9.08 8.10
N ALA A 11 10.98 -10.30 7.62
CA ALA A 11 10.08 -10.96 6.67
C ALA A 11 8.68 -11.14 7.26
N LEU A 12 8.54 -11.56 8.53
CA LEU A 12 7.24 -11.74 9.17
C LEU A 12 6.52 -10.40 9.47
N LEU A 13 7.25 -9.34 9.81
CA LEU A 13 6.66 -8.00 9.99
C LEU A 13 6.05 -7.51 8.67
N TYR A 14 6.75 -7.68 7.57
CA TYR A 14 6.26 -7.33 6.25
C TYR A 14 5.22 -8.31 5.71
N PHE A 15 5.31 -9.60 6.06
CA PHE A 15 4.25 -10.57 5.79
C PHE A 15 2.93 -10.15 6.44
N SER A 16 2.95 -9.72 7.71
CA SER A 16 1.77 -9.19 8.41
C SER A 16 1.21 -7.96 7.69
N GLN A 17 2.06 -7.03 7.25
CA GLN A 17 1.67 -5.87 6.46
C GLN A 17 0.98 -6.29 5.15
N GLY A 18 1.62 -7.17 4.39
CA GLY A 18 1.07 -7.69 3.13
C GLY A 18 -0.28 -8.41 3.31
N SER A 19 -0.44 -9.09 4.44
CA SER A 19 -1.70 -9.77 4.79
C SER A 19 -2.86 -8.80 5.02
N ILE A 20 -2.62 -7.67 5.67
CA ILE A 20 -3.63 -6.62 5.83
C ILE A 20 -3.93 -5.95 4.48
N MET A 21 -2.92 -5.69 3.67
CA MET A 21 -3.13 -5.17 2.31
C MET A 21 -3.96 -6.15 1.47
N ALA A 22 -3.76 -7.47 1.63
CA ALA A 22 -4.57 -8.49 0.99
C ALA A 22 -6.06 -8.38 1.35
N TYR A 23 -6.39 -8.17 2.62
CA TYR A 23 -7.77 -7.93 3.06
C TYR A 23 -8.37 -6.70 2.37
N PHE A 24 -7.67 -5.57 2.40
CA PHE A 24 -8.16 -4.33 1.80
C PHE A 24 -8.36 -4.46 0.28
N THR A 25 -7.46 -5.15 -0.41
CA THR A 25 -7.55 -5.37 -1.86
C THR A 25 -8.64 -6.37 -2.23
N ALA A 26 -8.72 -7.51 -1.49
CA ALA A 26 -9.57 -8.62 -1.87
C ALA A 26 -11.01 -8.48 -1.37
N LEU A 27 -11.20 -8.18 -0.09
CA LEU A 27 -12.46 -8.46 0.59
C LEU A 27 -13.07 -7.27 1.34
N ASN A 28 -12.31 -6.20 1.63
CA ASN A 28 -12.83 -5.06 2.40
C ASN A 28 -14.09 -4.45 1.79
N ALA A 29 -14.07 -4.19 0.48
CA ALA A 29 -15.22 -3.63 -0.20
C ALA A 29 -16.42 -4.60 -0.19
N LEU A 30 -16.19 -5.91 -0.35
CA LEU A 30 -17.23 -6.93 -0.31
C LEU A 30 -17.80 -7.07 1.10
N TYR A 31 -16.96 -7.01 2.14
CA TYR A 31 -17.40 -7.01 3.53
C TYR A 31 -18.32 -5.83 3.84
N LEU A 32 -17.91 -4.63 3.50
CA LEU A 32 -18.70 -3.41 3.75
C LEU A 32 -20.01 -3.41 2.96
N ARG A 33 -19.99 -3.87 1.72
CA ARG A 33 -21.19 -4.01 0.88
C ARG A 33 -22.18 -5.06 1.40
N SER A 34 -21.72 -6.09 2.10
CA SER A 34 -22.62 -7.08 2.74
C SER A 34 -23.52 -6.48 3.82
N PHE A 35 -23.18 -5.28 4.34
CA PHE A 35 -24.00 -4.48 5.24
C PHE A 35 -24.83 -3.39 4.52
N GLY A 36 -24.96 -3.46 3.20
CA GLY A 36 -25.73 -2.51 2.40
C GLY A 36 -25.05 -1.17 2.14
N LEU A 37 -23.74 -1.05 2.41
CA LEU A 37 -23.00 0.17 2.14
C LEU A 37 -22.71 0.31 0.63
N GLY A 38 -23.03 1.48 0.05
CA GLY A 38 -22.62 1.83 -1.32
C GLY A 38 -21.12 2.09 -1.41
N MET A 39 -20.59 2.08 -2.64
CA MET A 39 -19.15 2.23 -2.89
C MET A 39 -18.60 3.59 -2.43
N ALA A 40 -19.41 4.64 -2.42
CA ALA A 40 -19.01 5.94 -1.86
C ALA A 40 -18.62 5.82 -0.38
N ARG A 41 -19.43 5.11 0.44
CA ARG A 41 -19.11 4.88 1.85
C ARG A 41 -17.90 3.96 2.03
N VAL A 42 -17.75 2.95 1.18
CA VAL A 42 -16.54 2.09 1.14
C VAL A 42 -15.30 2.93 0.89
N GLY A 43 -15.32 3.81 -0.10
CA GLY A 43 -14.23 4.71 -0.43
C GLY A 43 -13.88 5.69 0.70
N ILE A 44 -14.88 6.25 1.40
CA ILE A 44 -14.68 7.13 2.56
C ILE A 44 -13.96 6.38 3.70
N ILE A 45 -14.36 5.15 4.03
CA ILE A 45 -13.67 4.33 5.05
C ILE A 45 -12.23 4.07 4.63
N GLY A 46 -11.98 3.71 3.37
CA GLY A 46 -10.64 3.53 2.83
C GLY A 46 -9.79 4.79 2.95
N THR A 47 -10.35 5.94 2.61
CA THR A 47 -9.69 7.25 2.72
C THR A 47 -9.31 7.58 4.17
N ILE A 48 -10.24 7.41 5.11
CA ILE A 48 -10.01 7.63 6.55
C ILE A 48 -8.90 6.69 7.06
N GLY A 49 -8.90 5.43 6.62
CA GLY A 49 -7.87 4.45 6.96
C GLY A 49 -6.48 4.82 6.42
N LEU A 50 -6.37 5.67 5.40
CA LEU A 50 -5.07 6.10 4.85
C LEU A 50 -4.48 7.32 5.57
N ILE A 51 -5.26 8.08 6.34
CA ILE A 51 -4.76 9.27 7.06
C ILE A 51 -3.51 8.95 7.90
N PRO A 52 -3.43 7.83 8.65
CA PRO A 52 -2.23 7.47 9.40
C PRO A 52 -0.96 7.33 8.54
N PHE A 53 -1.09 6.89 7.29
CA PHE A 53 0.05 6.77 6.38
C PHE A 53 0.54 8.12 5.84
N VAL A 54 -0.32 9.14 5.81
CA VAL A 54 0.09 10.52 5.56
C VAL A 54 0.83 11.07 6.78
N LEU A 55 0.36 10.72 7.99
CA LEU A 55 0.97 11.12 9.27
C LEU A 55 2.24 10.35 9.63
N LYS A 56 2.63 9.36 8.82
CA LYS A 56 3.79 8.47 9.05
C LYS A 56 5.10 9.23 9.34
N ILE A 57 5.28 10.40 8.76
CA ILE A 57 6.45 11.27 8.99
C ILE A 57 6.55 11.65 10.47
N PHE A 58 5.44 12.04 11.10
CA PHE A 58 5.41 12.41 12.52
C PHE A 58 5.66 11.20 13.43
N ILE A 59 5.19 10.01 13.02
CA ILE A 59 5.45 8.74 13.72
C ILE A 59 6.96 8.46 13.72
N GLY A 60 7.63 8.61 12.59
CA GLY A 60 9.08 8.46 12.47
C GLY A 60 9.82 9.41 13.41
N MET A 61 9.48 10.71 13.36
CA MET A 61 10.06 11.74 14.25
C MET A 61 9.84 11.45 15.73
N LEU A 62 8.64 10.96 16.10
CA LEU A 62 8.31 10.61 17.47
C LEU A 62 9.17 9.43 17.95
N SER A 63 9.23 8.36 17.15
CA SER A 63 10.01 7.17 17.46
C SER A 63 11.53 7.43 17.49
N ASP A 64 12.00 8.49 16.83
CA ASP A 64 13.41 8.89 16.87
C ASP A 64 13.78 9.58 18.18
N LYS A 65 12.83 10.22 18.85
CA LYS A 65 13.08 11.07 20.03
C LYS A 65 12.63 10.46 21.33
N VAL A 66 11.58 9.66 21.33
CA VAL A 66 10.92 9.18 22.55
C VAL A 66 11.19 7.69 22.76
N ASN A 67 11.93 7.38 23.81
CA ASN A 67 12.12 6.01 24.28
C ASN A 67 10.98 5.64 25.24
N PHE A 68 9.97 4.94 24.74
CA PHE A 68 8.83 4.53 25.55
C PHE A 68 9.26 3.47 26.59
N PHE A 69 9.01 3.77 27.85
CA PHE A 69 9.27 2.87 28.99
C PHE A 69 10.70 2.36 29.09
N GLY A 70 11.68 3.02 28.46
CA GLY A 70 13.07 2.55 28.46
C GLY A 70 13.32 1.25 27.65
N LEU A 71 12.33 0.80 26.86
CA LEU A 71 12.40 -0.45 26.11
C LEU A 71 13.05 -0.30 24.72
N GLY A 72 13.39 0.94 24.33
CA GLY A 72 13.99 1.26 23.04
C GLY A 72 13.22 2.35 22.27
N PHE A 73 13.75 2.71 21.09
CA PHE A 73 13.18 3.75 20.24
C PHE A 73 12.27 3.19 19.14
N ARG A 74 12.37 1.90 18.78
CA ARG A 74 11.61 1.26 17.72
C ARG A 74 10.70 0.14 18.25
N LYS A 75 11.26 -0.74 19.05
CA LYS A 75 10.58 -1.94 19.56
C LYS A 75 9.24 -1.66 20.26
N PRO A 76 9.12 -0.68 21.20
CA PRO A 76 7.84 -0.42 21.87
C PRO A 76 6.74 -0.01 20.89
N TYR A 77 7.09 0.78 19.89
CA TYR A 77 6.14 1.23 18.87
C TYR A 77 5.68 0.08 17.95
N ILE A 78 6.61 -0.84 17.60
CA ILE A 78 6.27 -2.04 16.83
C ILE A 78 5.29 -2.90 17.64
N ILE A 79 5.58 -3.16 18.92
CA ILE A 79 4.70 -3.95 19.80
C ILE A 79 3.33 -3.29 19.92
N LEU A 80 3.29 -1.99 20.20
CA LEU A 80 2.06 -1.21 20.32
C LEU A 80 1.26 -1.25 19.04
N GLY A 81 1.91 -1.03 17.89
CA GLY A 81 1.26 -1.05 16.56
C GLY A 81 0.63 -2.39 16.24
N LEU A 82 1.38 -3.50 16.41
CA LEU A 82 0.87 -4.85 16.18
C LEU A 82 -0.31 -5.17 17.12
N THR A 83 -0.22 -4.76 18.39
CA THR A 83 -1.27 -5.00 19.38
C THR A 83 -2.53 -4.20 19.05
N ILE A 84 -2.42 -2.90 18.76
CA ILE A 84 -3.56 -2.05 18.36
C ILE A 84 -4.24 -2.66 17.13
N GLN A 85 -3.47 -3.02 16.09
CA GLN A 85 -4.05 -3.58 14.88
C GLN A 85 -4.77 -4.90 15.14
N ALA A 86 -4.16 -5.81 15.91
CA ALA A 86 -4.78 -7.10 16.23
C ALA A 86 -6.07 -6.93 17.06
N VAL A 87 -6.08 -6.05 18.05
CA VAL A 87 -7.28 -5.75 18.85
C VAL A 87 -8.38 -5.15 17.98
N CYS A 88 -8.04 -4.20 17.11
CA CYS A 88 -9.01 -3.63 16.18
C CYS A 88 -9.59 -4.69 15.23
N LEU A 89 -8.77 -5.60 14.69
CA LEU A 89 -9.24 -6.71 13.85
C LEU A 89 -10.24 -7.62 14.58
N LEU A 90 -9.98 -7.91 15.85
CA LEU A 90 -10.92 -8.69 16.67
C LEU A 90 -12.20 -7.91 17.01
N ALA A 91 -12.15 -6.58 17.02
CA ALA A 91 -13.31 -5.72 17.25
C ALA A 91 -14.17 -5.50 15.99
N VAL A 92 -13.61 -5.64 14.78
CA VAL A 92 -14.35 -5.45 13.51
C VAL A 92 -15.67 -6.22 13.46
N PRO A 93 -15.73 -7.54 13.74
CA PRO A 93 -16.97 -8.30 13.64
C PRO A 93 -18.00 -7.97 14.71
N LEU A 94 -17.64 -7.19 15.73
CA LEU A 94 -18.56 -6.75 16.80
C LEU A 94 -19.34 -5.49 16.43
N LEU A 95 -18.98 -4.83 15.32
CA LEU A 95 -19.61 -3.60 14.86
C LEU A 95 -20.29 -3.81 13.52
N ASP A 96 -21.52 -3.32 13.43
CA ASP A 96 -22.25 -3.21 12.17
C ASP A 96 -21.90 -1.86 11.50
N PRO A 97 -21.14 -1.86 10.40
CA PRO A 97 -20.75 -0.62 9.73
C PRO A 97 -21.94 0.09 9.06
N GLY A 98 -23.03 -0.60 8.80
CA GLY A 98 -24.27 -0.02 8.27
C GLY A 98 -24.97 0.86 9.29
N GLN A 99 -25.02 0.41 10.55
CA GLN A 99 -25.68 1.12 11.65
C GLN A 99 -24.74 2.13 12.34
N HIS A 100 -23.46 1.81 12.49
CA HIS A 100 -22.49 2.59 13.26
C HIS A 100 -21.31 3.04 12.39
N PHE A 101 -21.62 3.67 11.24
CA PHE A 101 -20.63 4.06 10.23
C PHE A 101 -19.45 4.85 10.79
N MET A 102 -19.70 5.89 11.59
CA MET A 102 -18.62 6.74 12.14
C MET A 102 -17.75 6.00 13.14
N LEU A 103 -18.34 5.12 13.97
CA LEU A 103 -17.57 4.29 14.91
C LEU A 103 -16.70 3.27 14.16
N TYR A 104 -17.24 2.69 13.08
CA TYR A 104 -16.47 1.80 12.22
C TYR A 104 -15.33 2.52 11.50
N ALA A 105 -15.58 3.74 11.00
CA ALA A 105 -14.54 4.57 10.38
C ALA A 105 -13.43 4.93 11.38
N LEU A 106 -13.79 5.23 12.63
CA LEU A 106 -12.82 5.45 13.71
C LEU A 106 -12.02 4.17 14.00
N LEU A 107 -12.68 3.00 14.03
CA LEU A 107 -12.00 1.71 14.21
C LEU A 107 -11.01 1.44 13.07
N ALA A 108 -11.40 1.72 11.82
CA ALA A 108 -10.52 1.60 10.66
C ALA A 108 -9.32 2.54 10.76
N PHE A 109 -9.53 3.80 11.17
CA PHE A 109 -8.45 4.76 11.42
C PHE A 109 -7.46 4.24 12.48
N VAL A 110 -7.96 3.79 13.64
CA VAL A 110 -7.12 3.29 14.75
C VAL A 110 -6.37 2.02 14.33
N MET A 111 -7.03 1.12 13.61
CA MET A 111 -6.41 -0.10 13.06
C MET A 111 -5.24 0.24 12.12
N MET A 112 -5.44 1.20 11.22
CA MET A 112 -4.40 1.62 10.27
C MET A 112 -3.33 2.50 10.92
N MET A 113 -3.64 3.19 12.02
CA MET A 113 -2.63 3.83 12.88
C MET A 113 -1.70 2.80 13.50
N GLY A 114 -2.24 1.67 13.98
CA GLY A 114 -1.45 0.53 14.45
C GLY A 114 -0.49 0.03 13.36
N MET A 115 -0.99 -0.13 12.13
CA MET A 115 -0.16 -0.53 10.99
C MET A 115 0.93 0.50 10.68
N ALA A 116 0.60 1.79 10.60
CA ALA A 116 1.56 2.84 10.33
C ALA A 116 2.67 2.93 11.39
N LEU A 117 2.32 2.68 12.67
CA LEU A 117 3.28 2.63 13.78
C LEU A 117 4.31 1.51 13.60
N TYR A 118 3.86 0.26 13.45
CA TYR A 118 4.84 -0.82 13.37
C TYR A 118 5.59 -0.82 12.03
N ASP A 119 4.96 -0.42 10.93
CA ASP A 119 5.60 -0.33 9.63
C ASP A 119 6.75 0.69 9.65
N THR A 120 6.48 1.94 10.08
CA THR A 120 7.51 3.00 10.16
C THR A 120 8.66 2.61 11.08
N CYS A 121 8.34 2.01 12.24
CA CYS A 121 9.36 1.61 13.20
C CYS A 121 10.11 0.34 12.78
N THR A 122 9.51 -0.52 11.95
CA THR A 122 10.19 -1.65 11.33
C THR A 122 11.23 -1.19 10.32
N ASP A 123 10.88 -0.22 9.47
CA ASP A 123 11.82 0.39 8.51
C ASP A 123 13.00 1.02 9.27
N GLY A 124 12.71 1.81 10.30
CA GLY A 124 13.74 2.39 11.14
C GLY A 124 14.60 1.35 11.88
N LEU A 125 14.00 0.26 12.39
CA LEU A 125 14.73 -0.82 13.03
C LEU A 125 15.64 -1.58 12.05
N ALA A 126 15.19 -1.74 10.80
CA ALA A 126 15.98 -2.36 9.74
C ALA A 126 17.24 -1.54 9.47
N LEU A 127 17.10 -0.22 9.31
CA LEU A 127 18.24 0.70 9.12
C LEU A 127 19.18 0.72 10.34
N ASP A 128 18.61 0.79 11.57
CA ASP A 128 19.39 0.90 12.81
C ASP A 128 20.14 -0.41 13.16
N SER A 129 19.72 -1.57 12.65
CA SER A 129 20.24 -2.90 13.07
C SER A 129 20.93 -3.71 11.98
N THR A 130 20.98 -3.19 10.76
CA THR A 130 21.53 -3.92 9.59
C THR A 130 22.87 -3.31 9.19
N PRO A 131 23.95 -4.10 9.06
CA PRO A 131 25.17 -3.65 8.42
C PRO A 131 24.94 -3.29 6.94
N GLU A 132 25.72 -2.33 6.41
CA GLU A 132 25.57 -1.84 5.03
C GLU A 132 25.65 -2.98 3.99
N GLU A 133 26.50 -4.00 4.24
CA GLU A 133 26.67 -5.16 3.34
C GLU A 133 25.45 -6.09 3.32
N GLU A 134 24.53 -5.98 4.28
CA GLU A 134 23.34 -6.82 4.41
C GLU A 134 22.04 -6.07 4.08
N GLU A 135 22.07 -4.76 3.80
CA GLU A 135 20.88 -3.94 3.56
C GLU A 135 20.04 -4.49 2.40
N GLY A 136 20.66 -4.83 1.28
CA GLY A 136 19.97 -5.41 0.13
C GLY A 136 19.30 -6.74 0.45
N ILE A 137 19.93 -7.57 1.27
CA ILE A 137 19.37 -8.87 1.70
C ILE A 137 18.14 -8.67 2.58
N ILE A 138 18.23 -7.76 3.56
CA ILE A 138 17.10 -7.43 4.45
C ILE A 138 15.94 -6.87 3.67
N GLN A 139 16.18 -5.93 2.75
CA GLN A 139 15.14 -5.37 1.88
C GLN A 139 14.47 -6.47 1.04
N GLY A 140 15.26 -7.43 0.53
CA GLY A 140 14.74 -8.60 -0.18
C GLY A 140 13.80 -9.44 0.70
N PHE A 141 14.15 -9.69 1.96
CA PHE A 141 13.30 -10.41 2.92
C PHE A 141 12.03 -9.62 3.28
N MET A 142 12.12 -8.29 3.42
CA MET A 142 10.97 -7.42 3.70
C MET A 142 10.00 -7.41 2.52
N VAL A 143 10.46 -7.09 1.32
CA VAL A 143 9.62 -7.05 0.11
C VAL A 143 9.05 -8.44 -0.21
N GLY A 144 9.88 -9.49 -0.12
CA GLY A 144 9.43 -10.87 -0.32
C GLY A 144 8.39 -11.29 0.71
N GLY A 145 8.57 -10.92 1.97
CA GLY A 145 7.61 -11.15 3.05
C GLY A 145 6.26 -10.48 2.75
N ARG A 146 6.26 -9.21 2.35
CA ARG A 146 5.03 -8.47 1.97
C ARG A 146 4.31 -9.11 0.80
N ALA A 147 5.04 -9.46 -0.26
CA ALA A 147 4.45 -10.11 -1.42
C ALA A 147 3.86 -11.48 -1.08
N ALA A 148 4.58 -12.29 -0.31
CA ALA A 148 4.07 -13.59 0.17
C ALA A 148 2.83 -13.41 1.05
N GLY A 149 2.83 -12.43 1.97
CA GLY A 149 1.67 -12.07 2.79
C GLY A 149 0.46 -11.72 1.95
N MET A 150 0.65 -10.90 0.92
CA MET A 150 -0.44 -10.49 0.03
C MET A 150 -1.02 -11.69 -0.75
N VAL A 151 -0.19 -12.49 -1.40
CA VAL A 151 -0.65 -13.60 -2.25
C VAL A 151 -1.26 -14.74 -1.42
N ILE A 152 -0.58 -15.15 -0.35
CA ILE A 152 -1.03 -16.27 0.48
C ILE A 152 -2.31 -15.89 1.24
N THR A 153 -2.30 -14.71 1.87
CA THR A 153 -3.42 -14.31 2.73
C THR A 153 -4.67 -13.96 1.92
N SER A 154 -4.57 -13.34 0.74
CA SER A 154 -5.76 -13.06 -0.06
C SER A 154 -6.50 -14.36 -0.43
N SER A 155 -5.76 -15.39 -0.84
CA SER A 155 -6.33 -16.68 -1.17
C SER A 155 -6.91 -17.40 0.06
N LEU A 156 -6.13 -17.47 1.14
CA LEU A 156 -6.54 -18.14 2.38
C LEU A 156 -7.74 -17.45 3.04
N LEU A 157 -7.72 -16.11 3.07
CA LEU A 157 -8.78 -15.33 3.68
C LEU A 157 -10.09 -15.48 2.93
N GLY A 158 -10.07 -15.48 1.59
CA GLY A 158 -11.24 -15.74 0.75
C GLY A 158 -11.87 -17.09 1.05
N LEU A 159 -11.04 -18.15 1.19
CA LEU A 159 -11.49 -19.49 1.57
C LEU A 159 -12.10 -19.53 2.97
N VAL A 160 -11.41 -18.95 3.96
CA VAL A 160 -11.88 -18.94 5.37
C VAL A 160 -13.21 -18.21 5.49
N VAL A 161 -13.34 -17.05 4.84
CA VAL A 161 -14.58 -16.27 4.89
C VAL A 161 -15.72 -16.99 4.17
N GLN A 162 -15.43 -17.63 3.01
CA GLN A 162 -16.42 -18.37 2.22
C GLN A 162 -16.96 -19.61 2.95
N HIS A 163 -16.09 -20.37 3.61
CA HIS A 163 -16.45 -21.69 4.16
C HIS A 163 -16.71 -21.69 5.67
N ILE A 164 -16.24 -20.66 6.39
CA ILE A 164 -16.40 -20.57 7.84
C ILE A 164 -17.23 -19.33 8.19
N SER A 165 -16.64 -18.14 8.20
CA SER A 165 -17.33 -16.88 8.50
C SER A 165 -16.39 -15.66 8.39
N TRP A 166 -16.95 -14.45 8.33
CA TRP A 166 -16.22 -13.19 8.46
C TRP A 166 -15.43 -13.06 9.78
N PRO A 167 -16.03 -13.36 10.97
CA PRO A 167 -15.27 -13.33 12.22
C PRO A 167 -14.03 -14.24 12.19
N ALA A 168 -14.13 -15.46 11.62
CA ALA A 168 -12.98 -16.35 11.48
C ALA A 168 -11.86 -15.74 10.62
N GLY A 169 -12.22 -15.02 9.56
CA GLY A 169 -11.28 -14.29 8.73
C GLY A 169 -10.54 -13.19 9.51
N PHE A 170 -11.24 -12.41 10.33
CA PHE A 170 -10.61 -11.38 11.17
C PHE A 170 -9.75 -11.95 12.29
N ILE A 171 -10.14 -13.09 12.89
CA ILE A 171 -9.31 -13.83 13.86
C ILE A 171 -8.02 -14.30 13.18
N LEU A 172 -8.11 -14.85 11.98
CA LEU A 172 -6.94 -15.25 11.20
C LEU A 172 -6.00 -14.06 10.94
N LEU A 173 -6.52 -12.91 10.51
CA LEU A 173 -5.73 -11.69 10.29
C LEU A 173 -5.08 -11.19 11.57
N ALA A 174 -5.80 -11.22 12.70
CA ALA A 174 -5.25 -10.84 14.00
C ALA A 174 -4.10 -11.78 14.43
N ALA A 175 -4.25 -13.09 14.23
CA ALA A 175 -3.21 -14.08 14.50
C ALA A 175 -1.98 -13.85 13.63
N ILE A 176 -2.16 -13.61 12.33
CA ILE A 176 -1.08 -13.28 11.39
C ILE A 176 -0.38 -11.97 11.81
N THR A 177 -1.14 -10.95 12.22
CA THR A 177 -0.58 -9.67 12.69
C THR A 177 0.34 -9.87 13.89
N LEU A 178 0.01 -10.76 14.81
CA LEU A 178 0.81 -11.04 16.01
C LEU A 178 1.96 -12.05 15.77
N LEU A 179 2.02 -12.69 14.61
CA LEU A 179 3.04 -13.71 14.30
C LEU A 179 4.50 -13.25 14.50
N PRO A 180 4.91 -12.01 14.14
CA PRO A 180 6.27 -11.53 14.38
C PRO A 180 6.57 -11.18 15.84
N LEU A 181 5.54 -11.00 16.68
CA LEU A 181 5.68 -10.47 18.05
C LEU A 181 6.69 -11.22 18.91
N PRO A 182 6.75 -12.59 18.94
CA PRO A 182 7.75 -13.30 19.74
C PRO A 182 9.20 -12.98 19.35
N LEU A 183 9.46 -12.73 18.05
CA LEU A 183 10.80 -12.37 17.57
C LEU A 183 11.12 -10.90 17.91
N VAL A 184 10.15 -10.02 17.78
CA VAL A 184 10.28 -8.60 18.18
C VAL A 184 10.58 -8.48 19.68
N LEU A 185 9.90 -9.25 20.54
CA LEU A 185 10.12 -9.27 21.99
C LEU A 185 11.55 -9.73 22.34
N LYS A 186 12.10 -10.71 21.62
CA LYS A 186 13.47 -11.22 21.83
C LYS A 186 14.54 -10.30 21.24
N ASN A 187 14.20 -9.36 20.35
CA ASN A 187 15.15 -8.44 19.76
C ASN A 187 15.64 -7.41 20.80
N LYS A 188 16.96 -7.19 20.83
CA LYS A 188 17.59 -6.11 21.61
C LYS A 188 18.00 -5.02 20.63
N GLU A 189 17.46 -3.82 20.82
CA GLU A 189 17.89 -2.66 20.03
C GLU A 189 19.34 -2.29 20.33
N ALA A 190 20.09 -1.91 19.30
CA ALA A 190 21.40 -1.30 19.47
C ALA A 190 21.26 0.09 20.12
N LYS A 191 22.24 0.48 20.91
CA LYS A 191 22.30 1.87 21.44
C LYS A 191 22.49 2.80 20.24
N ARG A 192 21.56 3.71 20.06
CA ARG A 192 21.59 4.68 18.97
C ARG A 192 22.53 5.82 19.33
N ALA A 193 23.41 6.22 18.40
CA ALA A 193 24.16 7.47 18.52
C ALA A 193 23.17 8.64 18.30
N ALA A 194 22.96 9.46 19.32
CA ALA A 194 22.15 10.66 19.22
C ALA A 194 22.92 11.67 18.36
N ASN A 195 22.58 11.87 17.10
CA ASN A 195 22.85 13.11 16.36
C ASN A 195 22.70 12.93 14.83
N ALA A 196 21.46 13.00 14.34
CA ALA A 196 21.23 13.54 13.00
C ALA A 196 20.39 14.83 13.18
N ARG A 197 21.00 15.99 13.02
CA ARG A 197 20.28 17.27 12.99
C ARG A 197 19.42 17.29 11.74
N PHE A 198 18.13 17.52 11.93
CA PHE A 198 17.17 17.67 10.85
C PHE A 198 17.48 19.01 10.09
N GLU A 199 17.86 18.94 8.81
CA GLU A 199 18.19 20.11 8.02
C GLU A 199 16.93 20.73 7.40
N TRP A 200 16.35 21.73 8.07
CA TRP A 200 15.21 22.51 7.57
C TRP A 200 15.44 23.17 6.21
N GLY A 201 16.71 23.45 5.85
CA GLY A 201 17.08 24.04 4.57
C GLY A 201 16.68 23.20 3.34
N ALA A 202 16.53 21.91 3.55
CA ALA A 202 16.14 20.93 2.55
C ALA A 202 14.74 21.13 1.96
N PHE A 203 13.79 21.68 2.75
CA PHE A 203 12.45 21.98 2.27
C PHE A 203 12.40 22.99 1.11
N LYS A 204 13.48 23.75 0.89
CA LYS A 204 13.59 24.63 -0.28
C LYS A 204 13.58 23.87 -1.60
N SER A 205 14.02 22.60 -1.61
CA SER A 205 14.00 21.74 -2.80
C SER A 205 12.59 21.43 -3.29
N PHE A 206 11.58 21.44 -2.39
CA PHE A 206 10.18 21.26 -2.75
C PHE A 206 9.57 22.43 -3.54
N LYS A 207 10.24 23.58 -3.62
CA LYS A 207 9.78 24.71 -4.45
C LYS A 207 10.15 24.54 -5.93
N GLN A 208 10.96 23.54 -6.26
CA GLN A 208 11.38 23.31 -7.65
C GLN A 208 10.23 22.67 -8.45
N SER A 209 9.95 23.21 -9.64
CA SER A 209 8.81 22.79 -10.46
C SER A 209 8.81 21.31 -10.82
N HIS A 210 9.96 20.71 -11.07
CA HIS A 210 10.09 19.29 -11.38
C HIS A 210 9.77 18.38 -10.16
N VAL A 211 10.09 18.83 -8.94
CA VAL A 211 9.75 18.11 -7.70
C VAL A 211 8.25 18.17 -7.43
N ILE A 212 7.64 19.37 -7.61
CA ILE A 212 6.18 19.53 -7.49
C ILE A 212 5.47 18.65 -8.52
N ALA A 213 5.92 18.70 -9.78
CA ALA A 213 5.34 17.90 -10.85
C ALA A 213 5.47 16.38 -10.57
N LEU A 214 6.59 15.94 -9.99
CA LEU A 214 6.78 14.55 -9.57
C LEU A 214 5.83 14.16 -8.44
N GLY A 215 5.64 15.01 -7.44
CA GLY A 215 4.67 14.79 -6.35
C GLY A 215 3.24 14.67 -6.90
N VAL A 216 2.84 15.59 -7.79
CA VAL A 216 1.52 15.56 -8.46
C VAL A 216 1.36 14.30 -9.32
N LEU A 217 2.41 13.88 -10.05
CA LEU A 217 2.41 12.63 -10.81
C LEU A 217 2.22 11.42 -9.90
N GLY A 218 2.87 11.39 -8.73
CA GLY A 218 2.70 10.34 -7.73
C GLY A 218 1.28 10.28 -7.17
N ALA A 219 0.68 11.45 -6.86
CA ALA A 219 -0.70 11.53 -6.42
C ALA A 219 -1.67 11.06 -7.51
N LEU A 220 -1.48 11.50 -8.76
CA LEU A 220 -2.29 11.10 -9.90
C LEU A 220 -2.22 9.58 -10.16
N TYR A 221 -1.01 9.03 -10.20
CA TYR A 221 -0.79 7.60 -10.35
C TYR A 221 -1.50 6.81 -9.24
N SER A 222 -1.26 7.18 -7.99
CA SER A 222 -1.84 6.48 -6.84
C SER A 222 -3.37 6.59 -6.81
N LEU A 223 -3.94 7.73 -7.21
CA LEU A 223 -5.37 7.93 -7.38
C LEU A 223 -5.95 6.93 -8.40
N ILE A 224 -5.35 6.84 -9.59
CA ILE A 224 -5.83 5.98 -10.67
C ILE A 224 -5.77 4.51 -10.28
N ILE A 225 -4.59 4.06 -9.87
CA ILE A 225 -4.31 2.63 -9.65
C ILE A 225 -5.05 2.10 -8.43
N ASN A 226 -4.96 2.79 -7.28
CA ASN A 226 -5.63 2.33 -6.06
C ASN A 226 -7.16 2.52 -6.14
N GLY A 227 -7.61 3.59 -6.81
CA GLY A 227 -9.01 3.76 -7.12
C GLY A 227 -9.58 2.63 -7.98
N ALA A 228 -8.86 2.22 -9.04
CA ALA A 228 -9.25 1.08 -9.86
C ALA A 228 -9.20 -0.24 -9.07
N ASN A 229 -8.15 -0.45 -8.27
CA ASN A 229 -7.98 -1.65 -7.45
C ASN A 229 -9.16 -1.91 -6.51
N GLN A 230 -9.68 -0.87 -5.85
CA GLN A 230 -10.85 -0.95 -4.98
C GLN A 230 -12.11 -1.49 -5.69
N LEU A 231 -12.23 -1.22 -6.99
CA LEU A 231 -13.42 -1.57 -7.77
C LEU A 231 -13.37 -2.98 -8.36
N VAL A 232 -12.19 -3.63 -8.47
CA VAL A 232 -12.02 -4.90 -9.20
C VAL A 232 -12.98 -5.98 -8.69
N ASN A 233 -12.90 -6.33 -7.41
CA ASN A 233 -13.73 -7.40 -6.85
C ASN A 233 -15.22 -7.05 -6.77
N PRO A 234 -15.65 -5.83 -6.36
CA PRO A 234 -17.05 -5.42 -6.46
C PRO A 234 -17.61 -5.50 -7.88
N PHE A 235 -16.86 -5.02 -8.88
CA PHE A 235 -17.25 -5.11 -10.30
C PHE A 235 -17.45 -6.55 -10.76
N LEU A 236 -16.51 -7.44 -10.44
CA LEU A 236 -16.58 -8.85 -10.83
C LEU A 236 -17.69 -9.60 -10.09
N THR A 237 -17.96 -9.23 -8.83
CA THR A 237 -19.06 -9.78 -8.05
C THR A 237 -20.41 -9.38 -8.64
N ASP A 238 -20.59 -8.10 -8.98
CA ASP A 238 -21.85 -7.63 -9.56
C ASP A 238 -22.09 -8.20 -10.97
N ARG A 239 -20.99 -8.37 -11.76
CA ARG A 239 -21.12 -8.82 -13.15
C ARG A 239 -21.24 -10.34 -13.30
N PHE A 240 -20.52 -11.11 -12.47
CA PHE A 240 -20.38 -12.56 -12.63
C PHE A 240 -20.78 -13.35 -11.37
N SER A 241 -21.24 -12.67 -10.33
CA SER A 241 -21.62 -13.30 -9.05
C SER A 241 -20.50 -14.19 -8.48
N ILE A 242 -19.23 -13.73 -8.59
CA ILE A 242 -18.10 -14.47 -8.04
C ILE A 242 -18.24 -14.62 -6.53
N ASN A 243 -17.84 -15.76 -6.01
CA ASN A 243 -17.83 -15.99 -4.57
C ASN A 243 -16.58 -15.40 -3.90
N LEU A 244 -16.59 -15.35 -2.56
CA LEU A 244 -15.51 -14.73 -1.77
C LEU A 244 -14.16 -15.44 -1.94
N ALA A 245 -14.16 -16.77 -2.13
CA ALA A 245 -12.94 -17.52 -2.42
C ALA A 245 -12.34 -17.09 -3.77
N THR A 246 -13.17 -16.97 -4.80
CA THR A 246 -12.73 -16.48 -6.12
C THR A 246 -12.22 -15.04 -6.05
N ALA A 247 -12.86 -14.16 -5.27
CA ALA A 247 -12.39 -12.80 -5.05
C ALA A 247 -10.99 -12.78 -4.40
N GLY A 248 -10.74 -13.68 -3.44
CA GLY A 248 -9.42 -13.86 -2.83
C GLY A 248 -8.36 -14.32 -3.83
N TYR A 249 -8.68 -15.28 -4.69
CA TYR A 249 -7.75 -15.74 -5.73
C TYR A 249 -7.48 -14.67 -6.80
N ILE A 250 -8.49 -13.91 -7.18
CA ILE A 250 -8.31 -12.77 -8.11
C ILE A 250 -7.36 -11.74 -7.54
N ALA A 251 -7.47 -11.43 -6.24
CA ALA A 251 -6.52 -10.53 -5.58
C ALA A 251 -5.10 -11.14 -5.51
N ALA A 252 -4.96 -12.46 -5.37
CA ALA A 252 -3.65 -13.12 -5.47
C ALA A 252 -3.06 -12.99 -6.88
N VAL A 253 -3.86 -13.15 -7.94
CA VAL A 253 -3.44 -12.96 -9.33
C VAL A 253 -3.02 -11.51 -9.59
N LEU A 254 -3.74 -10.54 -9.04
CA LEU A 254 -3.35 -9.13 -9.06
C LEU A 254 -1.97 -8.94 -8.41
N GLY A 255 -1.76 -9.53 -7.23
CA GLY A 255 -0.47 -9.48 -6.53
C GLY A 255 0.68 -10.09 -7.34
N LEU A 256 0.44 -11.24 -8.00
CA LEU A 256 1.43 -11.86 -8.90
C LEU A 256 1.75 -10.96 -10.10
N GLY A 257 0.73 -10.33 -10.69
CA GLY A 257 0.91 -9.33 -11.73
C GLY A 257 1.77 -8.16 -11.24
N THR A 258 1.47 -7.63 -10.05
CA THR A 258 2.23 -6.53 -9.43
C THR A 258 3.70 -6.90 -9.21
N MET A 259 3.98 -8.11 -8.75
CA MET A 259 5.36 -8.60 -8.63
C MET A 259 6.08 -8.66 -9.98
N ALA A 260 5.43 -9.21 -11.00
CA ALA A 260 6.00 -9.31 -12.35
C ALA A 260 6.26 -7.91 -12.95
N GLY A 261 5.29 -7.01 -12.82
CA GLY A 261 5.40 -5.62 -13.26
C GLY A 261 6.53 -4.87 -12.56
N GLY A 262 6.65 -5.02 -11.25
CA GLY A 262 7.72 -4.40 -10.47
C GLY A 262 9.11 -4.86 -10.88
N LEU A 263 9.32 -6.17 -11.03
CA LEU A 263 10.60 -6.75 -11.46
C LEU A 263 11.01 -6.27 -12.86
N ILE A 264 10.06 -6.20 -13.79
CA ILE A 264 10.30 -5.75 -15.17
C ILE A 264 10.47 -4.23 -15.22
N GLY A 265 9.68 -3.48 -14.45
CA GLY A 265 9.74 -2.02 -14.38
C GLY A 265 11.11 -1.49 -13.95
N GLY A 266 11.72 -2.11 -12.93
CA GLY A 266 13.06 -1.77 -12.49
C GLY A 266 14.10 -1.94 -13.61
N ARG A 267 14.11 -3.11 -14.28
CA ARG A 267 15.05 -3.40 -15.38
C ARG A 267 14.85 -2.47 -16.58
N ILE A 268 13.60 -2.18 -16.94
CA ILE A 268 13.28 -1.31 -18.07
C ILE A 268 13.76 0.11 -17.81
N THR A 269 13.63 0.62 -16.57
CA THR A 269 14.10 1.97 -16.20
C THR A 269 15.60 2.12 -16.45
N ASP A 270 16.38 1.08 -16.13
CA ASP A 270 17.83 1.09 -16.36
C ASP A 270 18.19 1.06 -17.86
N GLN A 271 17.36 0.43 -18.69
CA GLN A 271 17.66 0.22 -20.13
C GLN A 271 17.24 1.39 -21.03
N ILE A 272 16.02 1.93 -20.82
CA ILE A 272 15.44 2.94 -21.75
C ILE A 272 15.47 4.38 -21.20
N GLY A 273 15.94 4.55 -19.96
CA GLY A 273 16.01 5.82 -19.26
C GLY A 273 14.66 6.25 -18.65
N GLN A 274 14.73 7.19 -17.70
CA GLN A 274 13.61 7.54 -16.82
C GLN A 274 12.40 8.11 -17.55
N LYS A 275 12.61 9.07 -18.46
CA LYS A 275 11.52 9.76 -19.20
C LYS A 275 10.68 8.76 -19.99
N ARG A 276 11.33 7.87 -20.76
CA ARG A 276 10.64 6.84 -21.55
C ARG A 276 9.96 5.81 -20.67
N SER A 277 10.57 5.46 -19.53
CA SER A 277 9.97 4.52 -18.58
C SER A 277 8.69 5.06 -17.97
N VAL A 278 8.64 6.35 -17.56
CA VAL A 278 7.39 6.96 -17.04
C VAL A 278 6.31 7.03 -18.12
N GLN A 279 6.68 7.35 -19.36
CA GLN A 279 5.73 7.33 -20.47
C GLN A 279 5.17 5.92 -20.70
N ALA A 280 6.03 4.89 -20.70
CA ALA A 280 5.61 3.50 -20.79
C ALA A 280 4.71 3.09 -19.62
N ALA A 281 5.01 3.55 -18.41
CA ALA A 281 4.20 3.30 -17.22
C ALA A 281 2.80 3.92 -17.31
N ALA A 282 2.70 5.16 -17.80
CA ALA A 282 1.42 5.82 -18.01
C ALA A 282 0.58 5.09 -19.07
N VAL A 283 1.21 4.63 -20.16
CA VAL A 283 0.54 3.81 -21.19
C VAL A 283 0.12 2.45 -20.62
N ALA A 284 0.99 1.78 -19.85
CA ALA A 284 0.65 0.52 -19.22
C ALA A 284 -0.53 0.67 -18.24
N SER A 285 -0.57 1.76 -17.45
CA SER A 285 -1.68 2.07 -16.56
C SER A 285 -2.98 2.36 -17.34
N LEU A 286 -2.91 3.16 -18.41
CA LEU A 286 -4.05 3.42 -19.29
C LEU A 286 -4.65 2.10 -19.82
N ILE A 287 -3.80 1.20 -20.32
CA ILE A 287 -4.23 -0.11 -20.84
C ILE A 287 -4.73 -0.98 -19.69
N GLY A 288 -3.95 -1.16 -18.62
CA GLY A 288 -4.27 -2.05 -17.50
C GLY A 288 -5.61 -1.72 -16.84
N VAL A 289 -5.91 -0.43 -16.63
CA VAL A 289 -7.20 0.03 -16.09
C VAL A 289 -8.30 -0.05 -17.17
N GLY A 290 -7.99 0.37 -18.39
CA GLY A 290 -8.97 0.44 -19.49
C GLY A 290 -9.47 -0.91 -20.01
N VAL A 291 -8.71 -2.00 -19.79
CA VAL A 291 -9.15 -3.35 -20.21
C VAL A 291 -10.08 -4.02 -19.18
N LEU A 292 -10.08 -3.60 -17.93
CA LEU A 292 -10.90 -4.21 -16.87
C LEU A 292 -12.39 -4.23 -17.22
N PRO A 293 -13.03 -3.12 -17.66
CA PRO A 293 -14.45 -3.12 -18.00
C PRO A 293 -14.79 -3.95 -19.23
N LEU A 294 -13.79 -4.36 -20.04
CA LEU A 294 -13.97 -5.22 -21.22
C LEU A 294 -14.09 -6.72 -20.85
N THR A 295 -14.05 -7.07 -19.57
CA THR A 295 -14.24 -8.45 -19.10
C THR A 295 -15.63 -8.94 -19.52
N ALA A 296 -15.70 -9.76 -20.57
CA ALA A 296 -16.95 -10.30 -21.11
C ALA A 296 -17.34 -11.64 -20.48
N ALA A 297 -16.38 -12.40 -19.95
CA ALA A 297 -16.58 -13.68 -19.29
C ALA A 297 -15.68 -13.82 -18.04
N GLN A 298 -16.13 -14.60 -17.05
CA GLN A 298 -15.40 -14.76 -15.78
C GLN A 298 -13.95 -15.25 -15.98
N TRP A 299 -13.68 -16.14 -16.93
CA TRP A 299 -12.33 -16.63 -17.20
C TRP A 299 -11.38 -15.51 -17.69
N MET A 300 -11.90 -14.48 -18.40
CA MET A 300 -11.11 -13.33 -18.83
C MET A 300 -10.62 -12.50 -17.65
N ALA A 301 -11.33 -12.49 -16.52
CA ALA A 301 -10.95 -11.74 -15.33
C ALA A 301 -9.53 -12.08 -14.86
N TRP A 302 -9.14 -13.36 -14.93
CA TRP A 302 -7.81 -13.81 -14.51
C TRP A 302 -6.70 -13.11 -15.31
N LEU A 303 -6.83 -13.07 -16.62
CA LEU A 303 -5.85 -12.42 -17.51
C LEU A 303 -5.88 -10.91 -17.36
N LEU A 304 -7.07 -10.29 -17.37
CA LEU A 304 -7.18 -8.83 -17.36
C LEU A 304 -6.78 -8.24 -16.00
N VAL A 305 -7.07 -8.92 -14.90
CA VAL A 305 -6.60 -8.54 -13.56
C VAL A 305 -5.08 -8.73 -13.43
N PHE A 306 -4.51 -9.78 -14.04
CA PHE A 306 -3.06 -9.93 -14.10
C PHE A 306 -2.40 -8.77 -14.86
N ILE A 307 -2.95 -8.37 -16.02
CA ILE A 307 -2.47 -7.22 -16.82
C ILE A 307 -2.59 -5.92 -16.00
N PHE A 308 -3.70 -5.73 -15.30
CA PHE A 308 -3.87 -4.59 -14.41
C PHE A 308 -2.84 -4.61 -13.26
N GLY A 309 -2.68 -5.75 -12.58
CA GLY A 309 -1.66 -5.92 -11.54
C GLY A 309 -0.25 -5.65 -12.07
N PHE A 310 0.07 -6.16 -13.27
CA PHE A 310 1.34 -5.87 -13.93
C PHE A 310 1.54 -4.36 -14.13
N SER A 311 0.55 -3.65 -14.64
CA SER A 311 0.63 -2.20 -14.84
C SER A 311 0.79 -1.45 -13.52
N PHE A 312 0.17 -1.94 -12.44
CA PHE A 312 0.32 -1.42 -11.09
C PHE A 312 1.78 -1.48 -10.63
N GLY A 313 2.35 -2.68 -10.55
CA GLY A 313 3.73 -2.84 -10.07
C GLY A 313 4.77 -2.19 -10.98
N PHE A 314 4.52 -2.20 -12.28
CA PHE A 314 5.37 -1.54 -13.27
C PHE A 314 5.45 -0.03 -13.03
N TYR A 315 4.31 0.63 -12.87
CA TYR A 315 4.26 2.07 -12.62
C TYR A 315 4.83 2.43 -11.23
N GLU A 316 4.45 1.67 -10.20
CA GLU A 316 4.92 1.90 -8.84
C GLU A 316 6.45 1.87 -8.75
N THR A 317 7.06 0.85 -9.32
CA THR A 317 8.53 0.69 -9.30
C THR A 317 9.24 1.82 -10.06
N ILE A 318 8.72 2.20 -11.22
CA ILE A 318 9.29 3.31 -12.01
C ILE A 318 9.15 4.63 -11.25
N TYR A 319 7.99 4.90 -10.66
CA TYR A 319 7.76 6.10 -9.85
C TYR A 319 8.72 6.17 -8.66
N PHE A 320 8.93 5.06 -7.95
CA PHE A 320 9.87 4.99 -6.83
C PHE A 320 11.31 5.22 -7.28
N ALA A 321 11.74 4.59 -8.37
CA ALA A 321 13.09 4.76 -8.91
C ALA A 321 13.39 6.23 -9.27
N ILE A 322 12.42 6.90 -9.90
CA ILE A 322 12.57 8.32 -10.25
C ILE A 322 12.53 9.21 -9.02
N SER A 323 11.64 8.92 -8.07
CA SER A 323 11.56 9.64 -6.81
C SER A 323 12.87 9.58 -6.03
N MET A 324 13.51 8.40 -5.98
CA MET A 324 14.83 8.25 -5.34
C MET A 324 15.92 9.05 -6.04
N ARG A 325 15.90 9.12 -7.37
CA ARG A 325 16.97 9.77 -8.16
C ARG A 325 16.85 11.28 -8.20
N ILE A 326 15.64 11.84 -8.12
CA ILE A 326 15.42 13.30 -8.11
C ILE A 326 15.65 13.88 -6.70
N THR A 327 15.67 13.05 -5.67
CA THR A 327 15.88 13.51 -4.29
C THR A 327 17.32 13.96 -4.07
N ASP A 328 17.51 15.13 -3.41
CA ASP A 328 18.82 15.60 -2.97
C ASP A 328 19.42 14.62 -1.94
N GLY A 329 20.62 14.10 -2.22
CA GLY A 329 21.26 13.07 -1.38
C GLY A 329 21.42 13.46 0.09
N ARG A 330 21.45 14.77 0.41
CA ARG A 330 21.53 15.28 1.80
C ARG A 330 20.25 15.05 2.60
N ILE A 331 19.10 14.88 1.93
CA ILE A 331 17.77 14.78 2.52
C ILE A 331 16.92 13.72 1.82
N ALA A 332 17.56 12.82 1.09
CA ALA A 332 16.88 11.86 0.21
C ALA A 332 15.75 11.11 0.93
N ALA A 333 15.99 10.62 2.14
CA ALA A 333 14.99 9.89 2.91
C ALA A 333 13.76 10.76 3.26
N THR A 334 13.97 12.01 3.68
CA THR A 334 12.87 12.92 4.03
C THR A 334 12.07 13.30 2.79
N MET A 335 12.75 13.63 1.70
CA MET A 335 12.12 14.03 0.45
C MET A 335 11.32 12.88 -0.16
N PHE A 336 11.88 11.67 -0.18
CA PHE A 336 11.18 10.46 -0.61
C PHE A 336 9.93 10.19 0.25
N SER A 337 10.04 10.30 1.58
CA SER A 337 8.90 10.11 2.50
C SER A 337 7.77 11.11 2.26
N ILE A 338 8.11 12.36 1.93
CA ILE A 338 7.09 13.38 1.59
C ILE A 338 6.44 13.07 0.24
N LEU A 339 7.20 12.66 -0.78
CA LEU A 339 6.63 12.23 -2.06
C LEU A 339 5.69 11.03 -1.88
N MET A 340 6.04 10.07 -1.01
CA MET A 340 5.16 8.95 -0.67
C MET A 340 3.91 9.40 0.08
N ALA A 341 4.02 10.38 0.99
CA ALA A 341 2.84 10.93 1.68
C ALA A 341 1.89 11.62 0.69
N VAL A 342 2.42 12.36 -0.30
CA VAL A 342 1.63 12.97 -1.38
C VAL A 342 0.96 11.90 -2.24
N ALA A 343 1.66 10.81 -2.56
CA ALA A 343 1.08 9.67 -3.27
C ALA A 343 -0.07 9.03 -2.46
N ASN A 344 0.08 8.86 -1.14
CA ASN A 344 -0.97 8.35 -0.26
C ASN A 344 -2.20 9.27 -0.19
N ILE A 345 -2.00 10.61 -0.25
CA ILE A 345 -3.12 11.55 -0.40
C ILE A 345 -3.86 11.27 -1.72
N GLY A 346 -3.11 11.06 -2.81
CA GLY A 346 -3.68 10.66 -4.10
C GLY A 346 -4.49 9.37 -4.00
N THR A 347 -3.98 8.35 -3.30
CA THR A 347 -4.72 7.12 -3.01
C THR A 347 -6.04 7.41 -2.29
N GLY A 348 -6.03 8.21 -1.20
CA GLY A 348 -7.24 8.56 -0.45
C GLY A 348 -8.29 9.26 -1.33
N ILE A 349 -7.85 10.25 -2.12
CA ILE A 349 -8.74 10.92 -3.10
C ILE A 349 -9.28 9.90 -4.10
N GLY A 350 -8.44 8.98 -4.60
CA GLY A 350 -8.83 7.94 -5.53
C GLY A 350 -9.91 7.02 -4.99
N LEU A 351 -9.76 6.53 -3.76
CA LEU A 351 -10.76 5.68 -3.12
C LEU A 351 -12.11 6.37 -2.94
N ALA A 352 -12.12 7.62 -2.46
CA ALA A 352 -13.35 8.39 -2.31
C ALA A 352 -14.00 8.71 -3.66
N LEU A 353 -13.21 9.21 -4.62
CA LEU A 353 -13.70 9.59 -5.96
C LEU A 353 -14.29 8.39 -6.70
N THR A 354 -13.58 7.27 -6.73
CA THR A 354 -14.04 6.08 -7.46
C THR A 354 -15.24 5.42 -6.80
N GLY A 355 -15.30 5.43 -5.46
CA GLY A 355 -16.49 5.01 -4.73
C GLY A 355 -17.72 5.83 -5.15
N PHE A 356 -17.60 7.17 -5.14
CA PHE A 356 -18.68 8.07 -5.55
C PHE A 356 -19.04 7.90 -7.03
N LEU A 357 -18.06 7.88 -7.93
CA LEU A 357 -18.30 7.73 -9.37
C LEU A 357 -18.94 6.37 -9.72
N SER A 358 -18.56 5.30 -9.02
CA SER A 358 -19.16 3.97 -9.28
C SER A 358 -20.61 3.88 -8.83
N ASP A 359 -21.00 4.56 -7.75
CA ASP A 359 -22.40 4.65 -7.31
C ASP A 359 -23.24 5.53 -8.28
N LEU A 360 -22.62 6.58 -8.85
CA LEU A 360 -23.30 7.53 -9.74
C LEU A 360 -23.40 7.04 -11.19
N ALA A 361 -22.31 6.54 -11.76
CA ALA A 361 -22.15 6.26 -13.19
C ALA A 361 -21.84 4.78 -13.50
N GLY A 362 -21.76 3.94 -12.48
CA GLY A 362 -21.43 2.52 -12.58
C GLY A 362 -19.93 2.24 -12.76
N PHE A 363 -19.53 1.00 -12.52
CA PHE A 363 -18.13 0.55 -12.55
C PHE A 363 -17.45 0.76 -13.91
N THR A 364 -18.12 0.38 -15.00
CA THR A 364 -17.58 0.47 -16.36
C THR A 364 -17.15 1.89 -16.71
N THR A 365 -18.04 2.86 -16.48
CA THR A 365 -17.77 4.29 -16.74
C THR A 365 -16.63 4.79 -15.85
N THR A 366 -16.61 4.40 -14.60
CA THR A 366 -15.56 4.79 -13.65
C THR A 366 -14.18 4.28 -14.08
N PHE A 367 -14.07 3.02 -14.53
CA PHE A 367 -12.80 2.51 -15.06
C PHE A 367 -12.31 3.28 -16.28
N PHE A 368 -13.20 3.65 -17.22
CA PHE A 368 -12.81 4.44 -18.38
C PHE A 368 -12.40 5.87 -18.01
N ILE A 369 -13.06 6.50 -17.03
CA ILE A 369 -12.65 7.81 -16.50
C ILE A 369 -11.24 7.71 -15.90
N LEU A 370 -10.99 6.70 -15.04
CA LEU A 370 -9.67 6.49 -14.44
C LEU A 370 -8.59 6.23 -15.50
N ALA A 371 -8.89 5.41 -16.51
CA ALA A 371 -7.97 5.18 -17.61
C ALA A 371 -7.64 6.50 -18.33
N ALA A 372 -8.64 7.32 -18.64
CA ALA A 372 -8.46 8.61 -19.31
C ALA A 372 -7.64 9.60 -18.49
N LEU A 373 -7.69 9.56 -17.14
CA LEU A 373 -6.87 10.42 -16.29
C LEU A 373 -5.35 10.22 -16.50
N ASN A 374 -4.90 9.09 -17.06
CA ASN A 374 -3.49 8.89 -17.41
C ASN A 374 -2.98 9.90 -18.45
N PHE A 375 -3.84 10.51 -19.26
CA PHE A 375 -3.42 11.58 -20.16
C PHE A 375 -2.91 12.82 -19.44
N LEU A 376 -3.35 13.06 -18.20
CA LEU A 376 -2.85 14.16 -17.37
C LEU A 376 -1.39 13.94 -16.92
N ALA A 377 -0.85 12.73 -17.03
CA ALA A 377 0.56 12.47 -16.78
C ALA A 377 1.47 13.11 -17.84
N LEU A 378 1.00 13.29 -19.10
CA LEU A 378 1.83 13.79 -20.19
C LEU A 378 2.43 15.19 -19.94
N PRO A 379 1.64 16.21 -19.55
CA PRO A 379 2.20 17.53 -19.21
C PRO A 379 3.13 17.46 -17.99
N LEU A 380 2.81 16.64 -16.97
CA LEU A 380 3.65 16.49 -15.78
C LEU A 380 5.01 15.88 -16.14
N ILE A 381 5.05 14.86 -16.99
CA ILE A 381 6.29 14.23 -17.48
C ILE A 381 7.16 15.25 -18.21
N ARG A 382 6.57 16.14 -19.01
CA ARG A 382 7.33 17.22 -19.68
C ARG A 382 8.01 18.14 -18.67
N VAL A 383 7.30 18.54 -17.61
CA VAL A 383 7.84 19.44 -16.58
C VAL A 383 8.93 18.75 -15.75
N ILE A 384 8.76 17.46 -15.42
CA ILE A 384 9.76 16.68 -14.66
C ILE A 384 11.09 16.61 -15.39
N PHE A 385 11.08 16.43 -16.72
CA PHE A 385 12.26 16.21 -17.54
C PHE A 385 12.65 17.41 -18.42
N ILE A 386 12.26 18.63 -18.04
CA ILE A 386 12.53 19.87 -18.83
C ILE A 386 14.03 20.14 -19.01
N LYS A 387 14.89 19.64 -18.09
CA LYS A 387 16.34 19.82 -18.16
C LYS A 387 17.07 18.76 -19.01
N GLU A 388 16.35 17.73 -19.48
CA GLU A 388 16.91 16.67 -20.34
C GLU A 388 16.57 16.89 -21.82
N ALA A 389 15.90 17.98 -22.17
CA ALA A 389 15.62 18.44 -23.52
C ALA A 389 16.51 19.64 -23.85
#